data_fcc62d8b55e0c97ec5c189b1ffdf82cc
#
_entry.id   fcc62d8b55e0c97ec5c189b1ffdf82cc
#
_cell.length_a   1.000
_cell.length_b   1.000
_cell.length_c   1.000
_cell.angle_alpha   90.00
_cell.angle_beta   90.00
_cell.angle_gamma   90.00
#
_symmetry.space_group_name_H-M   'P 1'
#
loop_
_entity.id
_entity.type
_entity.pdbx_description
1 polymer ?
#
loop_
_entity_poly.entity_id
_entity_poly.type
_entity_poly.pdbx_seq_one_letter_code
_entity_poly.pdbx_strand_id
1 'polypeptide(L)'
;MRPFIRTILGAIFGLSVLAVACSNSASAGGGGETLAITSPTNGAKVGEPFTLTVASNQALGDPSTGDDHIHLCFDGASCDSGSYQIVYGNTAQVNGLAPGQHTIEASLRHADHSAVGPTATITVTVTGTGGASGGATSPMPTSPSSSSGYSRY
;
A
#
# COMPACT_ATOMS: atom_id res chain seq x y z
N MET A 1 -32.90 17.69 64.92
CA MET A 1 -32.87 18.63 63.79
C MET A 1 -31.56 18.42 63.06
N ARG A 2 -31.62 17.84 61.85
CA ARG A 2 -30.44 17.59 61.02
C ARG A 2 -30.61 18.43 59.74
N PRO A 3 -29.62 19.25 59.33
CA PRO A 3 -29.72 20.00 58.06
C PRO A 3 -29.33 19.10 56.87
N PHE A 4 -30.17 19.11 55.83
CA PHE A 4 -29.92 18.49 54.54
C PHE A 4 -29.00 19.39 53.70
N ILE A 5 -27.80 18.88 53.41
CA ILE A 5 -26.89 19.52 52.45
C ILE A 5 -27.31 19.05 51.03
N ARG A 6 -27.80 19.96 50.23
CA ARG A 6 -28.05 19.75 48.77
C ARG A 6 -26.74 19.89 48.03
N THR A 7 -26.21 18.80 47.53
CA THR A 7 -25.06 18.79 46.60
C THR A 7 -25.59 19.04 45.18
N ILE A 8 -25.18 20.15 44.58
CA ILE A 8 -25.46 20.51 43.19
C ILE A 8 -24.46 19.76 42.34
N LEU A 9 -24.92 18.79 41.54
CA LEU A 9 -24.13 18.05 40.59
C LEU A 9 -24.07 18.84 39.28
N GLY A 10 -22.93 19.52 39.03
CA GLY A 10 -22.65 20.20 37.77
C GLY A 10 -22.26 19.17 36.69
N ALA A 11 -23.13 19.08 35.67
CA ALA A 11 -22.83 18.28 34.50
C ALA A 11 -21.84 19.03 33.59
N ILE A 12 -20.58 18.58 33.52
CA ILE A 12 -19.61 19.06 32.55
C ILE A 12 -19.78 18.20 31.29
N PHE A 13 -20.36 18.79 30.25
CA PHE A 13 -20.41 18.21 28.90
C PHE A 13 -19.00 18.29 28.29
N GLY A 14 -18.23 17.24 28.42
CA GLY A 14 -16.96 17.08 27.70
C GLY A 14 -17.20 16.68 26.25
N LEU A 15 -16.88 17.58 25.33
CA LEU A 15 -16.87 17.33 23.90
C LEU A 15 -15.67 16.41 23.56
N SER A 16 -15.91 15.09 23.51
CA SER A 16 -14.90 14.12 23.11
C SER A 16 -14.73 14.16 21.60
N VAL A 17 -13.65 14.78 21.14
CA VAL A 17 -13.18 14.66 19.75
C VAL A 17 -12.66 13.23 19.57
N LEU A 18 -13.40 12.36 18.87
CA LEU A 18 -12.89 11.07 18.42
C LEU A 18 -11.87 11.33 17.30
N ALA A 19 -10.60 11.29 17.64
CA ALA A 19 -9.54 11.11 16.66
C ALA A 19 -9.64 9.66 16.16
N VAL A 20 -10.15 9.46 14.95
CA VAL A 20 -10.05 8.18 14.24
C VAL A 20 -8.59 8.00 13.83
N ALA A 21 -7.80 7.39 14.70
CA ALA A 21 -6.49 6.89 14.34
C ALA A 21 -6.72 5.66 13.44
N CYS A 22 -6.44 5.78 12.14
CA CYS A 22 -6.34 4.63 11.25
C CYS A 22 -5.16 3.78 11.73
N SER A 23 -5.44 2.79 12.58
CA SER A 23 -4.46 1.84 13.05
C SER A 23 -4.20 0.83 11.92
N ASN A 24 -2.96 0.80 11.40
CA ASN A 24 -2.49 -0.36 10.68
C ASN A 24 -2.50 -1.54 11.67
N SER A 25 -3.40 -2.49 11.45
CA SER A 25 -3.49 -3.67 12.31
C SER A 25 -2.31 -4.59 12.00
N ALA A 26 -1.25 -4.52 12.80
CA ALA A 26 -0.25 -5.56 12.89
C ALA A 26 -0.76 -6.62 13.87
N SER A 27 -1.11 -7.82 13.40
CA SER A 27 -1.39 -8.96 14.27
C SER A 27 -0.06 -9.51 14.76
N ALA A 28 0.22 -9.37 16.05
CA ALA A 28 1.36 -10.00 16.70
C ALA A 28 1.11 -11.50 16.86
N GLY A 29 1.58 -12.31 15.93
CA GLY A 29 1.76 -13.76 16.08
C GLY A 29 3.08 -14.03 16.79
N GLY A 30 3.07 -14.92 17.81
CA GLY A 30 4.17 -15.13 18.73
C GLY A 30 5.49 -15.47 18.07
N GLY A 31 6.54 -14.78 18.48
CA GLY A 31 7.91 -15.07 18.09
C GLY A 31 8.83 -13.87 17.95
N GLY A 32 8.41 -12.68 18.30
CA GLY A 32 9.25 -11.48 18.21
C GLY A 32 9.48 -10.94 16.78
N GLU A 33 8.97 -11.59 15.74
CA GLU A 33 8.99 -11.07 14.37
C GLU A 33 8.00 -9.92 14.21
N THR A 34 8.41 -8.93 13.43
CA THR A 34 7.56 -7.80 13.10
C THR A 34 7.43 -7.64 11.59
N LEU A 35 6.24 -7.27 11.14
CA LEU A 35 5.95 -6.96 9.74
C LEU A 35 4.95 -5.81 9.68
N ALA A 36 5.21 -4.84 8.83
CA ALA A 36 4.29 -3.76 8.54
C ALA A 36 4.39 -3.33 7.07
N ILE A 37 3.27 -2.98 6.45
CA ILE A 37 3.29 -2.24 5.17
C ILE A 37 3.39 -0.76 5.52
N THR A 38 4.47 -0.12 5.08
CA THR A 38 4.77 1.29 5.39
C THR A 38 4.38 2.23 4.25
N SER A 39 4.29 1.72 3.03
CA SER A 39 3.83 2.46 1.86
C SER A 39 3.18 1.49 0.84
N PRO A 40 2.07 1.88 0.21
CA PRO A 40 1.24 3.03 0.52
C PRO A 40 0.58 2.92 1.90
N THR A 41 0.08 4.03 2.43
CA THR A 41 -0.70 4.01 3.69
C THR A 41 -2.07 3.37 3.47
N ASN A 42 -2.64 2.80 4.53
CA ASN A 42 -3.99 2.24 4.46
C ASN A 42 -5.01 3.29 4.00
N GLY A 43 -5.86 2.93 3.04
CA GLY A 43 -6.84 3.81 2.42
C GLY A 43 -6.29 4.73 1.33
N ALA A 44 -5.02 4.61 0.95
CA ALA A 44 -4.41 5.45 -0.08
C ALA A 44 -5.06 5.27 -1.46
N LYS A 45 -5.04 6.35 -2.24
CA LYS A 45 -5.32 6.30 -3.68
C LYS A 45 -3.99 6.19 -4.41
N VAL A 46 -3.86 5.20 -5.28
CA VAL A 46 -2.64 4.92 -6.04
C VAL A 46 -2.93 4.81 -7.53
N GLY A 47 -1.97 5.21 -8.35
CA GLY A 47 -1.96 4.86 -9.79
C GLY A 47 -1.20 3.55 -9.98
N GLU A 48 -1.40 2.86 -11.10
CA GLU A 48 -0.65 1.65 -11.44
C GLU A 48 0.41 1.92 -12.52
N PRO A 49 1.60 1.32 -12.43
CA PRO A 49 2.11 0.53 -11.30
C PRO A 49 2.47 1.40 -10.09
N PHE A 50 2.49 0.81 -8.89
CA PHE A 50 2.96 1.51 -7.68
C PHE A 50 3.95 0.65 -6.87
N THR A 51 4.78 1.33 -6.08
CA THR A 51 5.72 0.66 -5.18
C THR A 51 5.07 0.43 -3.81
N LEU A 52 5.11 -0.82 -3.36
CA LEU A 52 4.77 -1.20 -2.00
C LEU A 52 6.07 -1.35 -1.19
N THR A 53 6.08 -0.84 0.03
CA THR A 53 7.21 -0.96 0.96
C THR A 53 6.77 -1.64 2.23
N VAL A 54 7.54 -2.62 2.66
CA VAL A 54 7.36 -3.32 3.94
C VAL A 54 8.52 -3.01 4.88
N ALA A 55 8.25 -3.08 6.17
CA ALA A 55 9.25 -3.10 7.23
C ALA A 55 9.14 -4.41 7.99
N SER A 56 10.26 -5.10 8.20
CA SER A 56 10.40 -6.30 9.00
C SER A 56 11.69 -6.22 9.82
N ASN A 57 11.72 -6.86 10.99
CA ASN A 57 12.94 -7.05 11.76
C ASN A 57 13.70 -8.33 11.35
N GLN A 58 13.19 -9.09 10.37
CA GLN A 58 13.85 -10.26 9.82
C GLN A 58 14.68 -9.87 8.58
N ALA A 59 15.77 -10.59 8.32
CA ALA A 59 16.51 -10.50 7.07
C ALA A 59 15.63 -11.03 5.94
N LEU A 60 15.39 -10.21 4.92
CA LEU A 60 14.61 -10.59 3.75
C LEU A 60 15.54 -10.84 2.57
N GLY A 61 15.42 -12.01 1.96
CA GLY A 61 16.28 -12.42 0.88
C GLY A 61 15.74 -13.59 0.05
N ASP A 62 16.60 -14.15 -0.77
CA ASP A 62 16.28 -15.34 -1.56
C ASP A 62 16.20 -16.56 -0.61
N PRO A 63 15.14 -17.38 -0.67
CA PRO A 63 15.01 -18.59 0.14
C PRO A 63 16.20 -19.57 0.01
N SER A 64 16.89 -19.57 -1.12
CA SER A 64 18.08 -20.42 -1.32
C SER A 64 19.26 -20.06 -0.41
N THR A 65 19.26 -18.85 0.15
CA THR A 65 20.24 -18.38 1.15
C THR A 65 19.83 -18.68 2.59
N GLY A 66 18.59 -19.16 2.79
CA GLY A 66 18.01 -19.41 4.10
C GLY A 66 17.30 -18.19 4.71
N ASP A 67 17.24 -17.08 3.96
CA ASP A 67 16.57 -15.86 4.39
C ASP A 67 15.04 -15.99 4.31
N ASP A 68 14.35 -15.19 5.12
CA ASP A 68 12.90 -15.05 5.04
C ASP A 68 12.51 -14.21 3.81
N HIS A 69 11.25 -14.32 3.40
CA HIS A 69 10.69 -13.54 2.30
C HIS A 69 9.23 -13.18 2.56
N ILE A 70 8.65 -12.35 1.70
CA ILE A 70 7.27 -11.90 1.84
C ILE A 70 6.43 -12.51 0.72
N HIS A 71 5.25 -13.03 1.08
CA HIS A 71 4.17 -13.26 0.12
C HIS A 71 3.22 -12.07 0.16
N LEU A 72 2.96 -11.46 -1.00
CA LEU A 72 1.90 -10.45 -1.18
C LEU A 72 0.70 -11.11 -1.81
N CYS A 73 -0.44 -11.00 -1.15
CA CYS A 73 -1.70 -11.59 -1.55
C CYS A 73 -2.73 -10.48 -1.74
N PHE A 74 -3.58 -10.63 -2.73
CA PHE A 74 -4.51 -9.58 -3.14
C PHE A 74 -5.95 -10.08 -3.02
N ASP A 75 -6.85 -9.22 -2.52
CA ASP A 75 -8.29 -9.41 -2.51
C ASP A 75 -8.76 -10.71 -1.84
N GLY A 76 -8.06 -11.10 -0.77
CA GLY A 76 -8.38 -12.31 0.00
C GLY A 76 -7.89 -13.60 -0.65
N ALA A 77 -7.04 -13.53 -1.67
CA ALA A 77 -6.33 -14.71 -2.16
C ALA A 77 -5.45 -15.30 -1.06
N SER A 78 -5.34 -16.64 -1.05
CA SER A 78 -4.51 -17.33 -0.05
C SER A 78 -3.03 -17.07 -0.28
N CYS A 79 -2.33 -16.69 0.78
CA CYS A 79 -0.88 -16.57 0.78
C CYS A 79 -0.15 -17.94 0.84
N ASP A 80 -0.88 -19.05 1.00
CA ASP A 80 -0.32 -20.40 1.10
C ASP A 80 -0.42 -21.17 -0.22
N SER A 81 -1.26 -20.75 -1.15
CA SER A 81 -1.54 -21.51 -2.37
C SER A 81 -1.67 -20.62 -3.61
N GLY A 82 -0.58 -20.50 -4.36
CA GLY A 82 -0.56 -20.32 -5.81
C GLY A 82 -0.83 -18.93 -6.40
N SER A 83 -1.44 -17.97 -5.68
CA SER A 83 -1.78 -16.67 -6.27
C SER A 83 -1.19 -15.51 -5.45
N TYR A 84 0.09 -15.58 -5.18
CA TYR A 84 0.81 -14.55 -4.44
C TYR A 84 2.04 -14.07 -5.24
N GLN A 85 2.47 -12.85 -4.96
CA GLN A 85 3.73 -12.32 -5.43
C GLN A 85 4.80 -12.55 -4.36
N ILE A 86 5.95 -13.12 -4.75
CA ILE A 86 7.09 -13.28 -3.83
C ILE A 86 7.95 -12.02 -3.87
N VAL A 87 8.38 -11.57 -2.68
CA VAL A 87 9.21 -10.39 -2.51
C VAL A 87 10.40 -10.72 -1.62
N TYR A 88 11.60 -10.63 -2.17
CA TYR A 88 12.86 -10.96 -1.51
C TYR A 88 13.53 -9.77 -0.80
N GLY A 89 12.81 -8.69 -0.60
CA GLY A 89 13.33 -7.49 0.06
C GLY A 89 12.22 -6.62 0.61
N ASN A 90 12.55 -5.35 0.89
CA ASN A 90 11.63 -4.43 1.53
C ASN A 90 10.68 -3.72 0.56
N THR A 91 10.84 -3.88 -0.75
CA THR A 91 10.03 -3.19 -1.76
C THR A 91 9.55 -4.15 -2.84
N ALA A 92 8.33 -3.91 -3.32
CA ALA A 92 7.74 -4.62 -4.44
C ALA A 92 7.08 -3.64 -5.41
N GLN A 93 7.15 -3.94 -6.72
CA GLN A 93 6.28 -3.30 -7.70
C GLN A 93 4.97 -4.08 -7.78
N VAL A 94 3.87 -3.39 -7.53
CA VAL A 94 2.52 -3.93 -7.73
C VAL A 94 1.99 -3.43 -9.06
N ASN A 95 1.50 -4.36 -9.87
CA ASN A 95 0.92 -4.09 -11.18
C ASN A 95 -0.17 -5.10 -11.53
N GLY A 96 -1.05 -4.75 -12.47
CA GLY A 96 -2.11 -5.63 -12.96
C GLY A 96 -3.39 -5.60 -12.12
N LEU A 97 -3.51 -4.71 -11.13
CA LEU A 97 -4.75 -4.51 -10.40
C LEU A 97 -5.71 -3.62 -11.22
N ALA A 98 -6.96 -4.02 -11.33
CA ALA A 98 -7.98 -3.21 -12.00
C ALA A 98 -8.26 -1.90 -11.22
N PRO A 99 -8.78 -0.84 -11.86
CA PRO A 99 -9.28 0.30 -11.11
C PRO A 99 -10.35 -0.11 -10.10
N GLY A 100 -10.22 0.33 -8.86
CA GLY A 100 -11.12 -0.04 -7.77
C GLY A 100 -10.43 -0.17 -6.43
N GLN A 101 -11.17 -0.66 -5.43
CA GLN A 101 -10.64 -0.93 -4.11
C GLN A 101 -10.04 -2.33 -4.07
N HIS A 102 -8.83 -2.45 -3.50
CA HIS A 102 -8.11 -3.70 -3.32
C HIS A 102 -7.59 -3.83 -1.90
N THR A 103 -7.61 -5.05 -1.40
CA THR A 103 -6.97 -5.41 -0.14
C THR A 103 -5.64 -6.07 -0.46
N ILE A 104 -4.57 -5.64 0.22
CA ILE A 104 -3.23 -6.20 0.07
C ILE A 104 -2.80 -6.73 1.43
N GLU A 105 -2.49 -8.02 1.48
CA GLU A 105 -1.92 -8.68 2.64
C GLU A 105 -0.46 -9.02 2.37
N ALA A 106 0.43 -8.67 3.29
CA ALA A 106 1.81 -9.12 3.33
C ALA A 106 1.94 -10.18 4.42
N SER A 107 2.52 -11.33 4.10
CA SER A 107 2.75 -12.45 5.01
C SER A 107 4.23 -12.81 4.99
N LEU A 108 4.86 -12.83 6.17
CA LEU A 108 6.26 -13.24 6.31
C LEU A 108 6.36 -14.77 6.20
N ARG A 109 7.38 -15.24 5.49
CA ARG A 109 7.61 -16.65 5.20
C ARG A 109 9.06 -17.02 5.43
N HIS A 110 9.25 -18.22 6.00
CA HIS A 110 10.57 -18.86 6.03
C HIS A 110 11.04 -19.32 4.65
N ALA A 111 12.31 -19.71 4.55
CA ALA A 111 12.89 -20.23 3.30
C ALA A 111 12.11 -21.44 2.72
N ASP A 112 11.44 -22.23 3.54
CA ASP A 112 10.59 -23.36 3.14
C ASP A 112 9.14 -22.96 2.79
N HIS A 113 8.84 -21.67 2.71
CA HIS A 113 7.53 -21.06 2.49
C HIS A 113 6.52 -21.24 3.63
N SER A 114 6.90 -21.83 4.77
CA SER A 114 6.02 -21.88 5.94
C SER A 114 5.77 -20.47 6.48
N ALA A 115 4.54 -20.22 6.95
CA ALA A 115 4.19 -18.93 7.53
C ALA A 115 4.91 -18.72 8.88
N VAL A 116 5.46 -17.53 9.08
CA VAL A 116 6.11 -17.14 10.31
C VAL A 116 5.72 -15.72 10.71
N GLY A 117 5.50 -15.52 11.99
CA GLY A 117 5.21 -14.20 12.53
C GLY A 117 3.86 -13.59 12.08
N PRO A 118 3.76 -12.27 12.13
CA PRO A 118 2.53 -11.54 11.84
C PRO A 118 2.28 -11.38 10.33
N THR A 119 1.02 -11.11 9.99
CA THR A 119 0.64 -10.54 8.69
C THR A 119 0.37 -9.04 8.83
N ALA A 120 0.51 -8.30 7.72
CA ALA A 120 0.15 -6.90 7.63
C ALA A 120 -0.82 -6.69 6.47
N THR A 121 -1.92 -5.96 6.72
CA THR A 121 -2.96 -5.75 5.71
C THR A 121 -3.27 -4.27 5.55
N ILE A 122 -3.40 -3.83 4.31
CA ILE A 122 -3.89 -2.50 3.95
C ILE A 122 -4.97 -2.60 2.87
N THR A 123 -5.76 -1.55 2.75
CA THR A 123 -6.65 -1.32 1.61
C THR A 123 -6.12 -0.15 0.80
N VAL A 124 -6.15 -0.25 -0.53
CA VAL A 124 -5.83 0.84 -1.45
C VAL A 124 -6.96 1.03 -2.47
N THR A 125 -7.04 2.21 -3.07
CA THR A 125 -7.92 2.45 -4.22
C THR A 125 -7.05 2.73 -5.45
N VAL A 126 -7.06 1.81 -6.41
CA VAL A 126 -6.39 1.98 -7.70
C VAL A 126 -7.22 2.92 -8.58
N THR A 127 -6.62 4.00 -9.06
CA THR A 127 -7.30 5.04 -9.84
C THR A 127 -7.14 4.88 -11.36
N GLY A 128 -6.61 3.75 -11.80
CA GLY A 128 -6.27 3.45 -13.21
C GLY A 128 -4.77 3.47 -13.45
N THR A 129 -4.37 3.06 -14.65
CA THR A 129 -2.96 3.16 -15.05
C THR A 129 -2.53 4.61 -14.96
N GLY A 130 -1.59 4.90 -14.06
CA GLY A 130 -0.96 6.21 -13.95
C GLY A 130 -0.12 6.44 -15.19
N GLY A 131 -0.76 6.91 -16.25
CA GLY A 131 -0.04 7.60 -17.30
C GLY A 131 0.68 8.75 -16.60
N ALA A 132 2.00 8.77 -16.63
CA ALA A 132 2.78 9.93 -16.22
C ALA A 132 2.20 11.13 -16.99
N SER A 133 1.41 11.96 -16.28
CA SER A 133 0.98 13.26 -16.79
C SER A 133 2.20 14.17 -16.78
N GLY A 134 3.16 13.86 -17.64
CA GLY A 134 4.18 14.74 -18.08
C GLY A 134 3.56 15.65 -19.15
N GLY A 135 2.83 16.65 -18.71
CA GLY A 135 2.42 17.75 -19.55
C GLY A 135 3.65 18.51 -20.00
N ALA A 136 4.16 18.17 -21.17
CA ALA A 136 4.94 19.02 -22.03
C ALA A 136 4.35 18.91 -23.42
N THR A 137 3.31 19.67 -23.71
CA THR A 137 2.95 20.04 -25.08
C THR A 137 4.07 20.90 -25.63
N SER A 138 5.11 20.25 -26.19
CA SER A 138 6.00 20.93 -27.11
C SER A 138 5.19 21.26 -28.37
N PRO A 139 5.12 22.54 -28.79
CA PRO A 139 4.51 22.87 -30.05
C PRO A 139 5.36 22.25 -31.17
N MET A 140 4.71 21.45 -32.01
CA MET A 140 5.27 20.87 -33.21
C MET A 140 5.79 21.99 -34.12
N PRO A 141 7.07 21.99 -34.54
CA PRO A 141 7.52 22.97 -35.52
C PRO A 141 6.80 22.70 -36.85
N THR A 142 6.02 23.68 -37.31
CA THR A 142 5.43 23.68 -38.64
C THR A 142 6.56 23.84 -39.66
N SER A 143 6.86 22.77 -40.39
CA SER A 143 7.76 22.84 -41.55
C SER A 143 7.15 23.74 -42.64
N PRO A 144 7.91 24.70 -43.18
CA PRO A 144 7.43 25.46 -44.35
C PRO A 144 7.39 24.55 -45.57
N SER A 145 6.22 24.47 -46.19
CA SER A 145 6.02 23.83 -47.48
C SER A 145 6.80 24.60 -48.57
N SER A 146 7.90 24.04 -49.05
CA SER A 146 8.59 24.53 -50.21
C SER A 146 7.88 24.02 -51.46
N SER A 147 7.11 24.91 -52.11
CA SER A 147 6.60 24.71 -53.44
C SER A 147 7.75 24.92 -54.44
N SER A 148 8.35 23.84 -54.93
CA SER A 148 9.23 23.91 -56.10
C SER A 148 8.38 23.92 -57.35
N GLY A 149 8.30 25.10 -57.97
CA GLY A 149 7.75 25.25 -59.32
C GLY A 149 8.65 24.58 -60.34
N TYR A 150 8.10 23.64 -61.07
CA TYR A 150 8.71 23.10 -62.30
C TYR A 150 8.38 24.07 -63.47
N SER A 151 9.39 24.80 -63.95
CA SER A 151 9.34 25.43 -65.32
C SER A 151 9.85 24.41 -66.30
N ARG A 152 9.01 24.18 -67.33
CA ARG A 152 9.40 23.48 -68.56
C ARG A 152 10.04 24.45 -69.52
N TYR A 153 11.17 24.08 -70.09
CA TYR A 153 11.60 24.30 -71.45
C TYR A 153 12.19 23.02 -72.02
#